data_523800be3d010d3bc7b3bd6186f3bb4a
#
_entry.id   523800be3d010d3bc7b3bd6186f3bb4a
#
_cell.length_a   1.000
_cell.length_b   1.000
_cell.length_c   1.000
_cell.angle_alpha   90.00
_cell.angle_beta   90.00
_cell.angle_gamma   90.00
#
_symmetry.space_group_name_H-M   'P 1'
#
loop_
_entity.id
_entity.type
_entity.pdbx_description
1 polymer ?
#
loop_
_entity_poly.entity_id
_entity_poly.type
_entity_poly.pdbx_seq_one_letter_code
_entity_poly.pdbx_strand_id
1 'polypeptide(L)'
;MIIVTGGAGFIGSNIVKALNDMGRKDILVVDNLKDGTKFINLVDLDIADYCDKEDFIASIIAGDDLGEIDAVFHEGACSATTEWDGKYIMHNNYEYSKELLHYCLDRQIPFLYASSAATYGDKTEFREEREFEGPLNVYGYSKFLFDQYVREILPEAKSPVCGFRYFNVYGPREGHKGSMASVAFHLNNQILKGENPKLFAGSEHFRRDFVYVGDVAQVNIWCWQNGISGIFNCGTGNAESFAEVAKAVIKFHGKGAVETIPFPEHLKSRYQEYTQANLEKLRATGYDKPFKTVAEGVAEYMTWLNK
;
A
#
# COMPACT_ATOMS: atom_id res chain seq x y z
N MET A 1 -21.58 7.16 4.54
CA MET A 1 -20.22 7.58 4.98
C MET A 1 -19.21 6.54 4.54
N ILE A 2 -17.99 6.93 4.18
CA ILE A 2 -16.88 6.00 3.90
C ILE A 2 -15.89 6.07 5.04
N ILE A 3 -15.35 4.92 5.49
CA ILE A 3 -14.31 4.87 6.51
C ILE A 3 -12.99 4.48 5.85
N VAL A 4 -11.92 5.25 6.12
CA VAL A 4 -10.57 4.95 5.65
C VAL A 4 -9.64 4.85 6.86
N THR A 5 -9.29 3.63 7.26
CA THR A 5 -8.29 3.43 8.31
C THR A 5 -6.88 3.54 7.73
N GLY A 6 -5.93 4.04 8.50
CA GLY A 6 -4.64 4.44 7.94
C GLY A 6 -4.77 5.63 6.99
N GLY A 7 -5.85 6.41 7.12
CA GLY A 7 -6.20 7.48 6.19
C GLY A 7 -5.26 8.69 6.21
N ALA A 8 -4.45 8.86 7.26
CA ALA A 8 -3.35 9.83 7.29
C ALA A 8 -2.03 9.24 6.76
N GLY A 9 -1.98 7.93 6.48
CA GLY A 9 -0.84 7.24 5.90
C GLY A 9 -0.69 7.45 4.39
N PHE A 10 0.29 6.79 3.81
CA PHE A 10 0.65 6.92 2.39
C PHE A 10 -0.50 6.52 1.46
N ILE A 11 -0.92 5.23 1.49
CA ILE A 11 -1.94 4.72 0.57
C ILE A 11 -3.32 5.26 0.95
N GLY A 12 -3.67 5.23 2.25
CA GLY A 12 -4.97 5.68 2.73
C GLY A 12 -5.30 7.12 2.35
N SER A 13 -4.36 8.06 2.48
CA SER A 13 -4.57 9.46 2.09
C SER A 13 -4.73 9.65 0.58
N ASN A 14 -4.12 8.80 -0.25
CA ASN A 14 -4.35 8.80 -1.69
C ASN A 14 -5.72 8.21 -2.07
N ILE A 15 -6.22 7.23 -1.31
CA ILE A 15 -7.60 6.75 -1.46
C ILE A 15 -8.59 7.87 -1.07
N VAL A 16 -8.36 8.57 0.06
CA VAL A 16 -9.19 9.74 0.44
C VAL A 16 -9.16 10.80 -0.66
N LYS A 17 -7.98 11.12 -1.21
CA LYS A 17 -7.86 12.06 -2.34
C LYS A 17 -8.69 11.62 -3.55
N ALA A 18 -8.59 10.36 -3.94
CA ALA A 18 -9.34 9.83 -5.07
C ALA A 18 -10.87 9.85 -4.81
N LEU A 19 -11.31 9.60 -3.58
CA LEU A 19 -12.71 9.75 -3.17
C LEU A 19 -13.16 11.22 -3.23
N ASN A 20 -12.32 12.17 -2.80
CA ASN A 20 -12.61 13.59 -2.94
C ASN A 20 -12.73 14.00 -4.41
N ASP A 21 -11.89 13.48 -5.31
CA ASP A 21 -11.97 13.75 -6.75
C ASP A 21 -13.27 13.24 -7.39
N MET A 22 -13.92 12.27 -6.74
CA MET A 22 -15.26 11.76 -7.10
C MET A 22 -16.39 12.58 -6.41
N GLY A 23 -16.05 13.61 -5.65
CA GLY A 23 -17.02 14.44 -4.92
C GLY A 23 -17.43 13.92 -3.54
N ARG A 24 -16.84 12.80 -3.06
CA ARG A 24 -17.12 12.27 -1.72
C ARG A 24 -16.31 13.04 -0.68
N LYS A 25 -17.00 13.56 0.33
CA LYS A 25 -16.43 14.31 1.48
C LYS A 25 -16.88 13.71 2.81
N ASP A 26 -17.87 12.85 2.80
CA ASP A 26 -18.43 12.12 3.92
C ASP A 26 -17.51 10.96 4.33
N ILE A 27 -16.26 11.29 4.63
CA ILE A 27 -15.18 10.34 4.91
C ILE A 27 -14.75 10.49 6.37
N LEU A 28 -14.81 9.37 7.11
CA LEU A 28 -14.17 9.25 8.42
C LEU A 28 -12.75 8.72 8.22
N VAL A 29 -11.76 9.54 8.55
CA VAL A 29 -10.35 9.13 8.60
C VAL A 29 -10.06 8.53 9.97
N VAL A 30 -9.60 7.29 10.00
CA VAL A 30 -9.15 6.61 11.22
C VAL A 30 -7.64 6.40 11.13
N ASP A 31 -6.89 6.98 12.08
CA ASP A 31 -5.43 6.82 12.11
C ASP A 31 -4.92 7.06 13.53
N ASN A 32 -3.64 6.76 13.80
CA ASN A 32 -2.96 7.35 14.94
C ASN A 32 -2.03 8.45 14.44
N LEU A 33 -2.17 9.66 14.95
CA LEU A 33 -1.23 10.74 14.67
C LEU A 33 -0.07 10.77 15.67
N LYS A 34 0.38 9.59 16.13
CA LYS A 34 1.57 9.46 17.00
C LYS A 34 2.80 10.09 16.34
N ASP A 35 2.99 9.87 15.05
CA ASP A 35 3.83 10.71 14.21
C ASP A 35 2.97 11.86 13.66
N GLY A 36 3.04 13.01 14.34
CA GLY A 36 2.26 14.20 14.00
C GLY A 36 2.55 14.73 12.59
N THR A 37 3.70 14.40 11.98
CA THR A 37 4.05 14.86 10.62
C THR A 37 3.08 14.34 9.55
N LYS A 38 2.36 13.26 9.82
CA LYS A 38 1.33 12.71 8.92
C LYS A 38 0.18 13.68 8.63
N PHE A 39 -0.04 14.72 9.47
CA PHE A 39 -1.08 15.70 9.22
C PHE A 39 -0.97 16.33 7.82
N ILE A 40 0.25 16.47 7.30
CA ILE A 40 0.50 17.06 5.98
C ILE A 40 -0.24 16.31 4.86
N ASN A 41 -0.51 15.03 5.05
CA ASN A 41 -1.23 14.20 4.10
C ASN A 41 -2.74 14.47 4.08
N LEU A 42 -3.26 15.19 5.07
CA LEU A 42 -4.69 15.49 5.22
C LEU A 42 -5.04 16.97 4.93
N VAL A 43 -4.04 17.85 4.90
CA VAL A 43 -4.25 19.32 4.83
C VAL A 43 -5.05 19.75 3.59
N ASP A 44 -4.88 19.08 2.46
CA ASP A 44 -5.53 19.38 1.19
C ASP A 44 -6.70 18.41 0.87
N LEU A 45 -7.19 17.68 1.88
CA LEU A 45 -8.29 16.73 1.75
C LEU A 45 -9.54 17.22 2.48
N ASP A 46 -10.69 16.95 1.87
CA ASP A 46 -11.99 17.16 2.50
C ASP A 46 -12.43 15.87 3.20
N ILE A 47 -12.53 15.91 4.53
CA ILE A 47 -13.00 14.81 5.36
C ILE A 47 -14.13 15.27 6.26
N ALA A 48 -15.04 14.39 6.64
CA ALA A 48 -16.12 14.69 7.57
C ALA A 48 -15.62 14.68 9.01
N ASP A 49 -14.74 13.74 9.36
CA ASP A 49 -14.22 13.64 10.73
C ASP A 49 -12.91 12.82 10.76
N TYR A 50 -12.23 12.89 11.90
CA TYR A 50 -11.07 12.11 12.28
C TYR A 50 -11.35 11.38 13.59
N CYS A 51 -10.93 10.10 13.66
CA CYS A 51 -10.98 9.31 14.88
C CYS A 51 -9.63 8.63 15.14
N ASP A 52 -9.17 8.62 16.40
CA ASP A 52 -8.00 7.82 16.76
C ASP A 52 -8.31 6.32 16.61
N LYS A 53 -7.34 5.56 16.14
CA LYS A 53 -7.53 4.12 15.84
C LYS A 53 -7.91 3.28 17.06
N GLU A 54 -7.46 3.66 18.28
CA GLU A 54 -7.78 2.92 19.49
C GLU A 54 -9.22 3.21 19.95
N ASP A 55 -9.66 4.47 19.85
CA ASP A 55 -11.03 4.84 20.14
C ASP A 55 -11.98 4.21 19.11
N PHE A 56 -11.61 4.22 17.84
CA PHE A 56 -12.38 3.60 16.78
C PHE A 56 -12.57 2.09 16.99
N ILE A 57 -11.49 1.34 17.28
CA ILE A 57 -11.63 -0.11 17.49
C ILE A 57 -12.40 -0.43 18.77
N ALA A 58 -12.31 0.41 19.80
CA ALA A 58 -13.13 0.26 21.01
C ALA A 58 -14.63 0.38 20.69
N SER A 59 -15.03 1.35 19.87
CA SER A 59 -16.40 1.51 19.38
C SER A 59 -16.86 0.30 18.53
N ILE A 60 -15.99 -0.21 17.65
CA ILE A 60 -16.26 -1.41 16.85
C ILE A 60 -16.55 -2.62 17.77
N ILE A 61 -15.69 -2.87 18.76
CA ILE A 61 -15.83 -3.99 19.71
C ILE A 61 -17.07 -3.82 20.60
N ALA A 62 -17.38 -2.58 20.99
CA ALA A 62 -18.61 -2.28 21.74
C ALA A 62 -19.89 -2.49 20.90
N GLY A 63 -19.76 -2.57 19.58
CA GLY A 63 -20.88 -2.70 18.66
C GLY A 63 -21.65 -1.39 18.45
N ASP A 64 -21.00 -0.25 18.67
CA ASP A 64 -21.60 1.07 18.52
C ASP A 64 -22.17 1.25 17.11
N ASP A 65 -23.26 2.00 17.03
CA ASP A 65 -23.86 2.37 15.75
C ASP A 65 -23.14 3.61 15.19
N LEU A 66 -22.34 3.39 14.15
CA LEU A 66 -21.63 4.45 13.45
C LEU A 66 -22.44 5.07 12.29
N GLY A 67 -23.73 4.73 12.17
CA GLY A 67 -24.61 5.15 11.08
C GLY A 67 -24.42 4.35 9.80
N GLU A 68 -24.92 4.88 8.69
CA GLU A 68 -24.82 4.22 7.37
C GLU A 68 -23.40 4.31 6.82
N ILE A 69 -22.78 3.16 6.61
CA ILE A 69 -21.43 3.02 6.08
C ILE A 69 -21.48 2.39 4.68
N ASP A 70 -20.97 3.09 3.68
CA ASP A 70 -20.97 2.62 2.28
C ASP A 70 -19.80 1.66 1.99
N ALA A 71 -18.69 1.85 2.68
CA ALA A 71 -17.49 1.00 2.56
C ALA A 71 -16.48 1.30 3.67
N VAL A 72 -15.62 0.31 3.94
CA VAL A 72 -14.40 0.46 4.74
C VAL A 72 -13.19 0.15 3.87
N PHE A 73 -12.29 1.13 3.71
CA PHE A 73 -10.95 0.94 3.16
C PHE A 73 -9.97 0.81 4.32
N HIS A 74 -9.51 -0.40 4.56
CA HIS A 74 -8.65 -0.73 5.70
C HIS A 74 -7.17 -0.76 5.29
N GLU A 75 -6.53 0.42 5.32
CA GLU A 75 -5.11 0.60 5.00
C GLU A 75 -4.23 0.69 6.27
N GLY A 76 -4.86 0.76 7.44
CA GLY A 76 -4.20 0.87 8.73
C GLY A 76 -3.47 -0.40 9.12
N ALA A 77 -2.14 -0.30 9.29
CA ALA A 77 -1.29 -1.39 9.76
C ALA A 77 0.06 -0.85 10.26
N CYS A 78 0.78 -1.64 11.06
CA CYS A 78 2.22 -1.48 11.17
C CYS A 78 2.87 -2.04 9.90
N SER A 79 3.45 -1.19 9.06
CA SER A 79 4.05 -1.55 7.78
C SER A 79 5.58 -1.73 7.83
N ALA A 80 6.18 -1.60 9.03
CA ALA A 80 7.62 -1.75 9.21
C ALA A 80 8.03 -3.23 9.09
N THR A 81 8.67 -3.60 7.98
CA THR A 81 9.15 -4.97 7.75
C THR A 81 10.33 -5.35 8.65
N THR A 82 10.91 -4.36 9.34
CA THR A 82 12.01 -4.49 10.29
C THR A 82 11.55 -4.57 11.75
N GLU A 83 10.25 -4.46 12.01
CA GLU A 83 9.69 -4.66 13.35
C GLU A 83 9.65 -6.16 13.69
N TRP A 84 10.16 -6.54 14.84
CA TRP A 84 10.23 -7.92 15.31
C TRP A 84 9.42 -8.18 16.59
N ASP A 85 8.73 -7.17 17.15
CA ASP A 85 7.73 -7.42 18.19
C ASP A 85 6.51 -8.10 17.57
N GLY A 86 6.53 -9.43 17.58
CA GLY A 86 5.47 -10.24 17.00
C GLY A 86 4.11 -10.00 17.66
N LYS A 87 4.07 -9.75 18.96
CA LYS A 87 2.81 -9.46 19.67
C LYS A 87 2.21 -8.14 19.18
N TYR A 88 3.03 -7.11 19.06
CA TYR A 88 2.62 -5.81 18.55
C TYR A 88 2.13 -5.90 17.10
N ILE A 89 2.89 -6.57 16.22
CA ILE A 89 2.50 -6.76 14.82
C ILE A 89 1.19 -7.53 14.71
N MET A 90 1.04 -8.65 15.40
CA MET A 90 -0.18 -9.47 15.33
C MET A 90 -1.39 -8.72 15.85
N HIS A 91 -1.25 -7.99 16.94
CA HIS A 91 -2.34 -7.17 17.48
C HIS A 91 -2.78 -6.09 16.48
N ASN A 92 -1.84 -5.34 15.88
CA ASN A 92 -2.17 -4.24 14.96
C ASN A 92 -2.62 -4.70 13.57
N ASN A 93 -2.04 -5.79 13.04
CA ASN A 93 -2.25 -6.16 11.64
C ASN A 93 -3.23 -7.32 11.46
N TYR A 94 -3.39 -8.17 12.49
CA TYR A 94 -4.24 -9.36 12.38
C TYR A 94 -5.49 -9.22 13.26
N GLU A 95 -5.34 -9.04 14.58
CA GLU A 95 -6.51 -8.99 15.48
C GLU A 95 -7.39 -7.78 15.17
N TYR A 96 -6.79 -6.59 15.04
CA TYR A 96 -7.51 -5.37 14.65
C TYR A 96 -8.29 -5.56 13.34
N SER A 97 -7.66 -6.17 12.34
CA SER A 97 -8.28 -6.40 11.04
C SER A 97 -9.45 -7.39 11.13
N LYS A 98 -9.36 -8.41 11.99
CA LYS A 98 -10.46 -9.36 12.20
C LYS A 98 -11.68 -8.69 12.84
N GLU A 99 -11.47 -7.92 13.90
CA GLU A 99 -12.57 -7.21 14.58
C GLU A 99 -13.32 -6.32 13.57
N LEU A 100 -12.58 -5.56 12.79
CA LEU A 100 -13.18 -4.68 11.78
C LEU A 100 -13.87 -5.46 10.65
N LEU A 101 -13.27 -6.56 10.19
CA LEU A 101 -13.88 -7.44 9.19
C LEU A 101 -15.22 -7.99 9.67
N HIS A 102 -15.29 -8.53 10.90
CA HIS A 102 -16.52 -9.07 11.44
C HIS A 102 -17.59 -8.01 11.59
N TYR A 103 -17.23 -6.82 12.08
CA TYR A 103 -18.15 -5.69 12.13
C TYR A 103 -18.75 -5.38 10.76
N CYS A 104 -17.93 -5.40 9.70
CA CYS A 104 -18.40 -5.17 8.33
C CYS A 104 -19.29 -6.31 7.83
N LEU A 105 -18.92 -7.56 8.07
CA LEU A 105 -19.70 -8.72 7.64
C LEU A 105 -21.09 -8.75 8.28
N ASP A 106 -21.19 -8.49 9.59
CA ASP A 106 -22.44 -8.47 10.34
C ASP A 106 -23.40 -7.39 9.82
N ARG A 107 -22.88 -6.30 9.29
CA ARG A 107 -23.64 -5.17 8.76
C ARG A 107 -23.70 -5.12 7.23
N GLN A 108 -23.13 -6.12 6.56
CA GLN A 108 -23.05 -6.23 5.11
C GLN A 108 -22.37 -5.00 4.45
N ILE A 109 -21.35 -4.48 5.10
CA ILE A 109 -20.53 -3.35 4.62
C ILE A 109 -19.39 -3.90 3.75
N PRO A 110 -19.16 -3.36 2.54
CA PRO A 110 -17.98 -3.68 1.74
C PRO A 110 -16.69 -3.38 2.51
N PHE A 111 -15.79 -4.38 2.55
CA PHE A 111 -14.50 -4.30 3.26
C PHE A 111 -13.33 -4.53 2.30
N LEU A 112 -12.53 -3.49 2.08
CA LEU A 112 -11.34 -3.54 1.23
C LEU A 112 -10.11 -3.36 2.11
N TYR A 113 -9.07 -4.20 1.94
CA TYR A 113 -7.95 -4.18 2.87
C TYR A 113 -6.58 -4.31 2.21
N ALA A 114 -5.60 -3.70 2.85
CA ALA A 114 -4.19 -3.81 2.48
C ALA A 114 -3.61 -5.17 2.89
N SER A 115 -3.32 -6.02 1.92
CA SER A 115 -2.36 -7.10 2.03
C SER A 115 -1.00 -6.68 1.48
N SER A 116 -0.08 -7.58 1.21
CA SER A 116 1.28 -7.24 0.79
C SER A 116 1.91 -8.35 -0.05
N ALA A 117 2.75 -7.99 -1.02
CA ALA A 117 3.65 -8.91 -1.69
C ALA A 117 4.67 -9.59 -0.75
N ALA A 118 4.84 -9.07 0.49
CA ALA A 118 5.66 -9.72 1.51
C ALA A 118 5.12 -11.11 1.91
N THR A 119 3.88 -11.44 1.57
CA THR A 119 3.28 -12.77 1.73
C THR A 119 3.99 -13.84 0.91
N TYR A 120 4.62 -13.46 -0.19
CA TYR A 120 5.34 -14.38 -1.08
C TYR A 120 6.75 -14.76 -0.58
N GLY A 121 7.37 -13.89 0.23
CA GLY A 121 8.71 -14.11 0.75
C GLY A 121 9.78 -14.18 -0.34
N ASP A 122 10.50 -15.30 -0.41
CA ASP A 122 11.58 -15.55 -1.38
C ASP A 122 11.13 -16.30 -2.65
N LYS A 123 9.82 -16.45 -2.84
CA LYS A 123 9.28 -17.10 -4.04
C LYS A 123 9.58 -16.29 -5.29
N THR A 124 9.61 -16.98 -6.41
CA THR A 124 9.87 -16.41 -7.75
C THR A 124 8.60 -16.30 -8.61
N GLU A 125 7.52 -16.93 -8.19
CA GLU A 125 6.19 -16.79 -8.76
C GLU A 125 5.27 -16.07 -7.79
N PHE A 126 4.52 -15.10 -8.32
CA PHE A 126 3.69 -14.17 -7.53
C PHE A 126 2.23 -14.33 -7.94
N ARG A 127 1.67 -15.50 -7.62
CA ARG A 127 0.26 -15.84 -7.81
C ARG A 127 -0.45 -15.92 -6.46
N GLU A 128 -1.74 -15.66 -6.43
CA GLU A 128 -2.51 -15.58 -5.19
C GLU A 128 -2.92 -16.97 -4.64
N GLU A 129 -2.24 -18.04 -5.05
CA GLU A 129 -2.43 -19.40 -4.54
C GLU A 129 -1.48 -19.71 -3.39
N ARG A 130 -1.91 -20.61 -2.50
CA ARG A 130 -1.23 -20.95 -1.25
C ARG A 130 0.20 -21.49 -1.43
N GLU A 131 0.47 -22.20 -2.52
CA GLU A 131 1.78 -22.82 -2.81
C GLU A 131 2.88 -21.80 -3.10
N PHE A 132 2.50 -20.60 -3.56
CA PHE A 132 3.44 -19.49 -3.85
C PHE A 132 3.69 -18.57 -2.64
N GLU A 133 3.12 -18.88 -1.49
CA GLU A 133 3.26 -18.07 -0.27
C GLU A 133 4.34 -18.62 0.66
N GLY A 134 5.09 -17.73 1.31
CA GLY A 134 6.16 -18.10 2.24
C GLY A 134 6.79 -16.88 2.91
N PRO A 135 6.06 -16.13 3.78
CA PRO A 135 6.54 -14.90 4.38
C PRO A 135 7.84 -15.10 5.19
N LEU A 136 8.77 -14.15 5.09
CA LEU A 136 10.10 -14.22 5.72
C LEU A 136 10.22 -13.40 7.01
N ASN A 137 9.22 -12.61 7.37
CA ASN A 137 9.19 -11.80 8.59
C ASN A 137 7.78 -11.75 9.17
N VAL A 138 7.68 -11.27 10.41
CA VAL A 138 6.40 -11.24 11.13
C VAL A 138 5.38 -10.29 10.48
N TYR A 139 5.84 -9.21 9.83
CA TYR A 139 4.96 -8.35 9.04
C TYR A 139 4.30 -9.13 7.89
N GLY A 140 5.11 -9.77 7.04
CA GLY A 140 4.62 -10.61 5.94
C GLY A 140 3.71 -11.74 6.46
N TYR A 141 4.09 -12.35 7.59
CA TYR A 141 3.27 -13.38 8.24
C TYR A 141 1.90 -12.86 8.70
N SER A 142 1.84 -11.65 9.28
CA SER A 142 0.56 -11.07 9.71
C SER A 142 -0.42 -10.85 8.55
N LYS A 143 0.10 -10.38 7.41
CA LYS A 143 -0.70 -10.20 6.18
C LYS A 143 -1.10 -11.55 5.56
N PHE A 144 -0.16 -12.47 5.50
CA PHE A 144 -0.41 -13.84 5.07
C PHE A 144 -1.51 -14.51 5.90
N LEU A 145 -1.42 -14.46 7.23
CA LEU A 145 -2.41 -15.09 8.11
C LEU A 145 -3.78 -14.46 7.95
N PHE A 146 -3.86 -13.14 7.76
CA PHE A 146 -5.12 -12.47 7.50
C PHE A 146 -5.71 -12.86 6.14
N ASP A 147 -4.88 -12.99 5.08
CA ASP A 147 -5.32 -13.52 3.79
C ASP A 147 -5.89 -14.95 3.91
N GLN A 148 -5.25 -15.84 4.74
CA GLN A 148 -5.81 -17.17 4.99
C GLN A 148 -7.18 -17.08 5.67
N TYR A 149 -7.28 -16.26 6.71
CA TYR A 149 -8.53 -16.05 7.44
C TYR A 149 -9.66 -15.55 6.52
N VAL A 150 -9.34 -14.59 5.67
CA VAL A 150 -10.31 -14.08 4.67
C VAL A 150 -10.72 -15.17 3.69
N ARG A 151 -9.81 -16.02 3.19
CA ARG A 151 -10.13 -17.12 2.27
C ARG A 151 -11.18 -18.07 2.84
N GLU A 152 -11.09 -18.38 4.14
CA GLU A 152 -12.08 -19.26 4.81
C GLU A 152 -13.47 -18.61 4.89
N ILE A 153 -13.52 -17.28 5.01
CA ILE A 153 -14.77 -16.53 5.17
C ILE A 153 -15.43 -16.18 3.82
N LEU A 154 -14.63 -15.93 2.78
CA LEU A 154 -15.10 -15.45 1.48
C LEU A 154 -16.29 -16.22 0.90
N PRO A 155 -16.36 -17.58 0.96
CA PRO A 155 -17.48 -18.32 0.39
C PRO A 155 -18.85 -18.01 1.03
N GLU A 156 -18.86 -17.54 2.28
CA GLU A 156 -20.08 -17.25 3.05
C GLU A 156 -20.34 -15.75 3.21
N ALA A 157 -19.41 -14.90 2.76
CA ALA A 157 -19.53 -13.45 2.86
C ALA A 157 -20.68 -12.92 2.00
N LYS A 158 -21.57 -12.13 2.62
CA LYS A 158 -22.73 -11.53 1.95
C LYS A 158 -22.46 -10.12 1.41
N SER A 159 -21.36 -9.53 1.80
CA SER A 159 -20.86 -8.24 1.30
C SER A 159 -19.49 -8.43 0.66
N PRO A 160 -19.08 -7.53 -0.24
CA PRO A 160 -17.76 -7.60 -0.86
C PRO A 160 -16.62 -7.56 0.17
N VAL A 161 -15.68 -8.51 0.07
CA VAL A 161 -14.43 -8.51 0.83
C VAL A 161 -13.28 -8.63 -0.16
N CYS A 162 -12.44 -7.58 -0.23
CA CYS A 162 -11.40 -7.49 -1.25
C CYS A 162 -10.04 -7.15 -0.62
N GLY A 163 -9.05 -8.03 -0.80
CA GLY A 163 -7.68 -7.84 -0.33
C GLY A 163 -6.73 -7.53 -1.47
N PHE A 164 -5.79 -6.62 -1.22
CA PHE A 164 -4.80 -6.22 -2.23
C PHE A 164 -3.38 -6.49 -1.74
N ARG A 165 -2.66 -7.37 -2.42
CA ARG A 165 -1.23 -7.59 -2.22
C ARG A 165 -0.47 -6.50 -2.95
N TYR A 166 -0.21 -5.40 -2.25
CA TYR A 166 0.55 -4.30 -2.81
C TYR A 166 2.00 -4.70 -3.05
N PHE A 167 2.49 -4.39 -4.26
CA PHE A 167 3.89 -4.50 -4.63
C PHE A 167 4.67 -3.24 -4.21
N ASN A 168 5.65 -2.79 -4.94
CA ASN A 168 6.47 -1.64 -4.56
C ASN A 168 5.77 -0.31 -4.87
N VAL A 169 4.87 0.10 -3.99
CA VAL A 169 4.10 1.35 -4.16
C VAL A 169 5.00 2.57 -3.95
N TYR A 170 4.88 3.56 -4.83
CA TYR A 170 5.56 4.85 -4.73
C TYR A 170 4.62 5.99 -5.16
N GLY A 171 4.89 7.22 -4.71
CA GLY A 171 4.13 8.38 -5.13
C GLY A 171 3.88 9.41 -4.04
N PRO A 172 2.97 10.38 -4.28
CA PRO A 172 2.62 11.44 -3.34
C PRO A 172 2.31 10.96 -1.93
N ARG A 173 2.62 11.79 -0.91
CA ARG A 173 2.25 11.59 0.50
C ARG A 173 3.01 10.49 1.25
N GLU A 174 4.16 10.04 0.75
CA GLU A 174 5.01 9.05 1.44
C GLU A 174 6.12 9.66 2.33
N GLY A 175 6.27 10.98 2.40
CA GLY A 175 7.39 11.65 3.06
C GLY A 175 7.58 11.29 4.55
N HIS A 176 6.49 11.01 5.27
CA HIS A 176 6.51 10.58 6.68
C HIS A 176 7.13 9.19 6.90
N LYS A 177 7.31 8.40 5.84
CA LYS A 177 7.87 7.03 5.94
C LYS A 177 9.38 7.01 6.22
N GLY A 178 10.07 8.15 6.20
CA GLY A 178 11.50 8.24 6.47
C GLY A 178 12.32 7.31 5.58
N SER A 179 13.12 6.43 6.16
CA SER A 179 13.95 5.47 5.42
C SER A 179 13.15 4.41 4.64
N MET A 180 11.89 4.22 4.98
CA MET A 180 10.98 3.29 4.29
C MET A 180 10.25 3.93 3.10
N ALA A 181 10.50 5.20 2.79
CA ALA A 181 10.00 5.83 1.59
C ALA A 181 10.62 5.20 0.33
N SER A 182 9.98 5.41 -0.83
CA SER A 182 10.41 4.80 -2.08
C SER A 182 11.81 5.30 -2.54
N VAL A 183 12.45 4.51 -3.38
CA VAL A 183 13.71 4.91 -3.99
C VAL A 183 13.56 6.23 -4.79
N ALA A 184 12.43 6.44 -5.46
CA ALA A 184 12.16 7.69 -6.19
C ALA A 184 12.20 8.93 -5.28
N PHE A 185 11.61 8.83 -4.07
CA PHE A 185 11.65 9.89 -3.05
C PHE A 185 13.08 10.18 -2.59
N HIS A 186 13.85 9.14 -2.29
CA HIS A 186 15.24 9.32 -1.83
C HIS A 186 16.13 9.95 -2.91
N LEU A 187 16.03 9.49 -4.16
CA LEU A 187 16.82 10.02 -5.28
C LEU A 187 16.46 11.49 -5.57
N ASN A 188 15.18 11.84 -5.52
CA ASN A 188 14.73 13.25 -5.60
C ASN A 188 15.42 14.11 -4.54
N ASN A 189 15.38 13.67 -3.29
CA ASN A 189 15.95 14.43 -2.17
C ASN A 189 17.47 14.57 -2.27
N GLN A 190 18.17 13.57 -2.80
CA GLN A 190 19.61 13.66 -3.08
C GLN A 190 19.90 14.74 -4.12
N ILE A 191 19.18 14.76 -5.25
CA ILE A 191 19.37 15.79 -6.29
C ILE A 191 19.06 17.20 -5.76
N LEU A 192 18.02 17.36 -4.94
CA LEU A 192 17.68 18.64 -4.33
C LEU A 192 18.78 19.16 -3.39
N LYS A 193 19.49 18.25 -2.71
CA LYS A 193 20.66 18.57 -1.88
C LYS A 193 21.94 18.82 -2.68
N GLY A 194 21.90 18.70 -4.01
CA GLY A 194 23.08 18.83 -4.87
C GLY A 194 23.95 17.58 -4.91
N GLU A 195 23.45 16.44 -4.41
CA GLU A 195 24.14 15.15 -4.48
C GLU A 195 23.75 14.39 -5.76
N ASN A 196 24.59 13.47 -6.17
CA ASN A 196 24.23 12.51 -7.21
C ASN A 196 23.29 11.42 -6.66
N PRO A 197 22.33 10.93 -7.46
CA PRO A 197 21.53 9.77 -7.11
C PRO A 197 22.38 8.53 -6.83
N LYS A 198 22.26 7.95 -5.62
CA LYS A 198 23.06 6.81 -5.18
C LYS A 198 22.27 5.52 -5.32
N LEU A 199 22.84 4.56 -6.04
CA LEU A 199 22.29 3.21 -6.16
C LEU A 199 23.34 2.19 -5.70
N PHE A 200 22.87 1.08 -5.14
CA PHE A 200 23.75 -0.01 -4.77
C PHE A 200 24.34 -0.72 -6.00
N ALA A 201 25.57 -1.19 -5.90
CA ALA A 201 26.17 -2.05 -6.90
C ALA A 201 25.29 -3.27 -7.15
N GLY A 202 25.05 -3.60 -8.42
CA GLY A 202 24.12 -4.68 -8.83
C GLY A 202 22.65 -4.25 -8.97
N SER A 203 22.31 -3.01 -8.63
CA SER A 203 20.93 -2.50 -8.71
C SER A 203 20.34 -2.51 -10.12
N GLU A 204 21.14 -2.58 -11.15
CA GLU A 204 20.73 -2.78 -12.53
C GLU A 204 20.09 -4.16 -12.79
N HIS A 205 20.43 -5.14 -11.96
CA HIS A 205 19.89 -6.50 -12.02
C HIS A 205 18.67 -6.70 -11.09
N PHE A 206 18.55 -5.89 -10.04
CA PHE A 206 17.42 -5.96 -9.12
C PHE A 206 16.19 -5.33 -9.75
N ARG A 207 15.15 -6.12 -9.91
CA ARG A 207 13.89 -5.70 -10.53
C ARG A 207 12.74 -5.77 -9.53
N ARG A 208 11.92 -4.76 -9.55
CA ARG A 208 10.70 -4.67 -8.73
C ARG A 208 9.52 -4.26 -9.60
N ASP A 209 8.37 -4.76 -9.23
CA ASP A 209 7.12 -4.21 -9.74
C ASP A 209 6.81 -2.92 -8.97
N PHE A 210 7.20 -1.79 -9.56
CA PHE A 210 6.95 -0.46 -9.02
C PHE A 210 5.59 0.02 -9.50
N VAL A 211 4.66 0.20 -8.56
CA VAL A 211 3.30 0.66 -8.87
C VAL A 211 3.05 2.06 -8.32
N TYR A 212 2.50 2.93 -9.16
CA TYR A 212 2.15 4.29 -8.77
C TYR A 212 0.94 4.30 -7.83
N VAL A 213 0.99 5.07 -6.75
CA VAL A 213 -0.05 5.07 -5.72
C VAL A 213 -1.42 5.50 -6.22
N GLY A 214 -1.47 6.36 -7.24
CA GLY A 214 -2.73 6.72 -7.90
C GLY A 214 -3.41 5.54 -8.58
N ASP A 215 -2.64 4.64 -9.19
CA ASP A 215 -3.17 3.41 -9.78
C ASP A 215 -3.66 2.44 -8.70
N VAL A 216 -2.95 2.38 -7.56
CA VAL A 216 -3.38 1.61 -6.37
C VAL A 216 -4.74 2.10 -5.87
N ALA A 217 -4.90 3.41 -5.69
CA ALA A 217 -6.19 4.01 -5.28
C ALA A 217 -7.29 3.71 -6.31
N GLN A 218 -6.97 3.77 -7.61
CA GLN A 218 -7.92 3.45 -8.67
C GLN A 218 -8.39 1.99 -8.63
N VAL A 219 -7.49 1.02 -8.37
CA VAL A 219 -7.86 -0.40 -8.22
C VAL A 219 -8.80 -0.58 -7.03
N ASN A 220 -8.48 0.02 -5.88
CA ASN A 220 -9.33 -0.05 -4.68
C ASN A 220 -10.74 0.46 -4.97
N ILE A 221 -10.85 1.66 -5.51
CA ILE A 221 -12.15 2.30 -5.81
C ILE A 221 -12.93 1.49 -6.84
N TRP A 222 -12.26 1.04 -7.90
CA TRP A 222 -12.91 0.24 -8.93
C TRP A 222 -13.49 -1.07 -8.37
N CYS A 223 -12.72 -1.80 -7.53
CA CYS A 223 -13.19 -3.02 -6.89
C CYS A 223 -14.38 -2.76 -5.97
N TRP A 224 -14.36 -1.67 -5.20
CA TRP A 224 -15.50 -1.25 -4.39
C TRP A 224 -16.74 -1.00 -5.25
N GLN A 225 -16.62 -0.15 -6.27
CA GLN A 225 -17.74 0.22 -7.15
C GLN A 225 -18.36 -0.94 -7.91
N ASN A 226 -17.59 -1.98 -8.19
CA ASN A 226 -18.04 -3.17 -8.92
C ASN A 226 -18.34 -4.37 -8.01
N GLY A 227 -18.32 -4.19 -6.67
CA GLY A 227 -18.67 -5.23 -5.70
C GLY A 227 -17.76 -6.47 -5.78
N ILE A 228 -16.47 -6.27 -6.07
CA ILE A 228 -15.53 -7.37 -6.27
C ILE A 228 -15.13 -7.98 -4.92
N SER A 229 -15.12 -9.32 -4.87
CA SER A 229 -14.60 -10.10 -3.74
C SER A 229 -13.43 -10.96 -4.16
N GLY A 230 -12.41 -11.05 -3.30
CA GLY A 230 -11.24 -11.88 -3.51
C GLY A 230 -9.95 -11.26 -2.99
N ILE A 231 -8.84 -11.95 -3.21
CA ILE A 231 -7.50 -11.45 -2.90
C ILE A 231 -6.76 -11.32 -4.23
N PHE A 232 -6.19 -10.14 -4.48
CA PHE A 232 -5.60 -9.77 -5.75
C PHE A 232 -4.22 -9.14 -5.58
N ASN A 233 -3.32 -9.45 -6.50
CA ASN A 233 -2.09 -8.68 -6.65
C ASN A 233 -2.41 -7.27 -7.16
N CYS A 234 -1.76 -6.28 -6.56
CA CYS A 234 -1.83 -4.90 -6.98
C CYS A 234 -0.42 -4.38 -7.28
N GLY A 235 -0.04 -4.52 -8.52
CA GLY A 235 1.20 -4.12 -9.16
C GLY A 235 0.92 -3.79 -10.62
N THR A 236 1.97 -3.55 -11.39
CA THR A 236 1.85 -3.24 -12.83
C THR A 236 1.90 -4.49 -13.73
N GLY A 237 2.41 -5.60 -13.19
CA GLY A 237 2.76 -6.79 -13.98
C GLY A 237 4.04 -6.60 -14.81
N ASN A 238 4.81 -5.54 -14.57
CA ASN A 238 6.05 -5.24 -15.26
C ASN A 238 7.16 -4.88 -14.25
N ALA A 239 8.16 -5.74 -14.14
CA ALA A 239 9.27 -5.51 -13.23
C ALA A 239 10.33 -4.59 -13.87
N GLU A 240 10.63 -3.48 -13.20
CA GLU A 240 11.63 -2.51 -13.64
C GLU A 240 12.83 -2.47 -12.69
N SER A 241 13.99 -2.03 -13.17
CA SER A 241 15.19 -1.89 -12.34
C SER A 241 15.18 -0.59 -11.54
N PHE A 242 15.92 -0.55 -10.43
CA PHE A 242 16.18 0.70 -9.71
C PHE A 242 16.89 1.74 -10.57
N ALA A 243 17.67 1.29 -11.56
CA ALA A 243 18.33 2.17 -12.53
C ALA A 243 17.31 2.89 -13.43
N GLU A 244 16.20 2.25 -13.82
CA GLU A 244 15.13 2.91 -14.60
C GLU A 244 14.43 3.97 -13.76
N VAL A 245 14.19 3.72 -12.47
CA VAL A 245 13.67 4.76 -11.55
C VAL A 245 14.62 5.95 -11.47
N ALA A 246 15.92 5.70 -11.30
CA ALA A 246 16.94 6.77 -11.26
C ALA A 246 16.99 7.57 -12.54
N LYS A 247 16.95 6.92 -13.71
CA LYS A 247 16.89 7.59 -15.02
C LYS A 247 15.69 8.53 -15.13
N ALA A 248 14.51 8.08 -14.68
CA ALA A 248 13.29 8.88 -14.71
C ALA A 248 13.39 10.12 -13.80
N VAL A 249 13.95 9.98 -12.58
CA VAL A 249 14.19 11.11 -11.66
C VAL A 249 15.21 12.09 -12.25
N ILE A 250 16.34 11.59 -12.75
CA ILE A 250 17.39 12.42 -13.39
C ILE A 250 16.83 13.18 -14.60
N LYS A 251 16.03 12.49 -15.44
CA LYS A 251 15.38 13.10 -16.60
C LYS A 251 14.49 14.28 -16.21
N PHE A 252 13.71 14.14 -15.13
CA PHE A 252 12.86 15.21 -14.63
C PHE A 252 13.66 16.43 -14.19
N HIS A 253 14.74 16.22 -13.42
CA HIS A 253 15.56 17.32 -12.92
C HIS A 253 16.53 17.91 -13.96
N GLY A 254 16.76 17.21 -15.06
CA GLY A 254 17.73 17.63 -16.10
C GLY A 254 19.19 17.67 -15.60
N LYS A 255 19.49 17.07 -14.45
CA LYS A 255 20.81 17.08 -13.81
C LYS A 255 21.03 15.84 -12.95
N GLY A 256 22.30 15.55 -12.62
CA GLY A 256 22.73 14.40 -11.82
C GLY A 256 23.17 13.23 -12.70
N ALA A 257 23.95 12.35 -12.11
CA ALA A 257 24.39 11.08 -12.68
C ALA A 257 24.32 10.01 -11.59
N VAL A 258 24.02 8.77 -11.96
CA VAL A 258 23.98 7.68 -10.98
C VAL A 258 25.37 7.46 -10.39
N GLU A 259 25.48 7.52 -9.08
CA GLU A 259 26.64 7.13 -8.29
C GLU A 259 26.42 5.73 -7.72
N THR A 260 27.31 4.80 -8.06
CA THR A 260 27.24 3.44 -7.54
C THR A 260 27.93 3.36 -6.18
N ILE A 261 27.22 2.90 -5.16
CA ILE A 261 27.75 2.67 -3.80
C ILE A 261 27.79 1.18 -3.47
N PRO A 262 28.68 0.74 -2.57
CA PRO A 262 28.73 -0.66 -2.17
C PRO A 262 27.40 -1.18 -1.63
N PHE A 263 27.04 -2.42 -1.99
CA PHE A 263 25.85 -3.07 -1.42
C PHE A 263 26.10 -3.42 0.05
N PRO A 264 25.21 -3.03 0.99
CA PRO A 264 25.38 -3.32 2.41
C PRO A 264 25.38 -4.83 2.70
N GLU A 265 26.46 -5.32 3.36
CA GLU A 265 26.62 -6.75 3.65
C GLU A 265 25.45 -7.36 4.43
N HIS A 266 24.89 -6.63 5.41
CA HIS A 266 23.76 -7.10 6.23
C HIS A 266 22.45 -7.29 5.46
N LEU A 267 22.34 -6.77 4.25
CA LEU A 267 21.17 -6.92 3.38
C LEU A 267 21.29 -8.09 2.40
N LYS A 268 22.50 -8.55 2.08
CA LYS A 268 22.74 -9.54 1.01
C LYS A 268 21.93 -10.83 1.14
N SER A 269 21.81 -11.37 2.35
CA SER A 269 21.11 -12.63 2.59
C SER A 269 19.59 -12.54 2.65
N ARG A 270 19.03 -11.30 2.65
CA ARG A 270 17.59 -11.05 2.85
C ARG A 270 17.00 -10.15 1.75
N TYR A 271 17.82 -9.80 0.76
CA TYR A 271 17.40 -8.89 -0.28
C TYR A 271 16.70 -9.66 -1.40
N GLN A 272 15.44 -9.39 -1.61
CA GLN A 272 14.69 -9.95 -2.72
C GLN A 272 15.13 -9.28 -4.01
N GLU A 273 15.59 -10.05 -4.99
CA GLU A 273 16.14 -9.50 -6.24
C GLU A 273 15.08 -9.23 -7.30
N TYR A 274 13.94 -9.91 -7.20
CA TYR A 274 12.90 -9.84 -8.21
C TYR A 274 11.50 -9.88 -7.59
N THR A 275 10.60 -9.01 -8.07
CA THR A 275 9.15 -9.12 -7.86
C THR A 275 8.40 -8.67 -9.09
N GLN A 276 7.35 -9.40 -9.48
CA GLN A 276 6.43 -9.02 -10.55
C GLN A 276 5.05 -9.60 -10.27
N ALA A 277 4.04 -8.75 -10.20
CA ALA A 277 2.67 -9.17 -9.99
C ALA A 277 2.14 -10.01 -11.17
N ASN A 278 1.59 -11.18 -10.91
CA ASN A 278 0.69 -11.81 -11.85
C ASN A 278 -0.68 -11.11 -11.73
N LEU A 279 -1.18 -10.57 -12.82
CA LEU A 279 -2.43 -9.80 -12.84
C LEU A 279 -3.62 -10.57 -13.41
N GLU A 280 -3.45 -11.84 -13.78
CA GLU A 280 -4.50 -12.64 -14.41
C GLU A 280 -5.80 -12.62 -13.60
N LYS A 281 -5.70 -12.81 -12.29
CA LYS A 281 -6.86 -12.83 -11.40
C LYS A 281 -7.56 -11.48 -11.31
N LEU A 282 -6.82 -10.38 -11.19
CA LEU A 282 -7.39 -9.04 -11.21
C LEU A 282 -8.03 -8.73 -12.56
N ARG A 283 -7.36 -9.06 -13.68
CA ARG A 283 -7.89 -8.84 -15.03
C ARG A 283 -9.14 -9.67 -15.31
N ALA A 284 -9.23 -10.88 -14.78
CA ALA A 284 -10.41 -11.72 -14.91
C ALA A 284 -11.67 -11.14 -14.25
N THR A 285 -11.53 -10.19 -13.29
CA THR A 285 -12.67 -9.46 -12.70
C THR A 285 -13.27 -8.40 -13.65
N GLY A 286 -12.59 -8.08 -14.75
CA GLY A 286 -12.97 -7.03 -15.70
C GLY A 286 -12.21 -5.72 -15.51
N TYR A 287 -11.24 -5.66 -14.59
CA TYR A 287 -10.36 -4.48 -14.46
C TYR A 287 -9.42 -4.40 -15.66
N ASP A 288 -9.66 -3.48 -16.57
CA ASP A 288 -8.94 -3.31 -17.86
C ASP A 288 -8.05 -2.05 -17.91
N LYS A 289 -8.10 -1.19 -16.87
CA LYS A 289 -7.35 0.07 -16.89
C LYS A 289 -5.84 -0.21 -16.90
N PRO A 290 -5.06 0.55 -17.71
CA PRO A 290 -3.62 0.43 -17.70
C PRO A 290 -3.02 0.95 -16.40
N PHE A 291 -1.90 0.38 -15.99
CA PHE A 291 -1.05 0.93 -14.95
C PHE A 291 0.00 1.85 -15.58
N LYS A 292 0.38 2.91 -14.88
CA LYS A 292 1.48 3.78 -15.31
C LYS A 292 2.80 3.02 -15.36
N THR A 293 3.58 3.28 -16.37
CA THR A 293 4.99 2.90 -16.41
C THR A 293 5.78 3.65 -15.33
N VAL A 294 6.96 3.16 -14.97
CA VAL A 294 7.88 3.86 -14.05
C VAL A 294 8.18 5.28 -14.56
N ALA A 295 8.39 5.43 -15.86
CA ALA A 295 8.68 6.75 -16.45
C ALA A 295 7.52 7.75 -16.27
N GLU A 296 6.29 7.33 -16.49
CA GLU A 296 5.08 8.16 -16.33
C GLU A 296 4.79 8.48 -14.87
N GLY A 297 4.76 7.45 -14.02
CA GLY A 297 4.46 7.63 -12.60
C GLY A 297 5.52 8.44 -11.86
N VAL A 298 6.81 8.23 -12.16
CA VAL A 298 7.90 9.03 -11.58
C VAL A 298 7.82 10.48 -12.04
N ALA A 299 7.54 10.75 -13.33
CA ALA A 299 7.40 12.13 -13.82
C ALA A 299 6.24 12.88 -13.10
N GLU A 300 5.11 12.22 -12.90
CA GLU A 300 3.98 12.78 -12.15
C GLU A 300 4.33 13.01 -10.68
N TYR A 301 4.99 12.04 -10.05
CA TYR A 301 5.42 12.14 -8.66
C TYR A 301 6.43 13.26 -8.44
N MET A 302 7.45 13.37 -9.31
CA MET A 302 8.43 14.46 -9.25
C MET A 302 7.77 15.82 -9.43
N THR A 303 6.78 15.92 -10.31
CA THR A 303 5.98 17.15 -10.47
C THR A 303 5.26 17.52 -9.18
N TRP A 304 4.72 16.55 -8.45
CA TRP A 304 4.06 16.79 -7.17
C TRP A 304 5.04 17.18 -6.06
N LEU A 305 6.19 16.50 -5.96
CA LEU A 305 7.20 16.75 -4.92
C LEU A 305 7.88 18.11 -5.04
N ASN A 306 7.94 18.68 -6.25
CA ASN A 306 8.72 19.88 -6.54
C ASN A 306 7.81 21.09 -6.87
N LYS A 307 6.53 21.04 -6.49
CA LYS A 307 5.62 22.19 -6.48
C LYS A 307 5.95 23.06 -5.28
#